data_3810f1b7b000266ce2dbf14a475f3f32
#
_entry.id   3810f1b7b000266ce2dbf14a475f3f32
#
_cell.length_a   1.000
_cell.length_b   1.000
_cell.length_c   1.000
_cell.angle_alpha   90.00
_cell.angle_beta   90.00
_cell.angle_gamma   90.00
#
_symmetry.space_group_name_H-M   'P 1'
#
loop_
_entity.id
_entity.type
_entity.pdbx_description
1 polymer ?
#
loop_
_entity_poly.entity_id
_entity_poly.type
_entity_poly.pdbx_seq_one_letter_code
_entity_poly.pdbx_strand_id
1 'polypeptide(L)'
;AHQRPMQAGHVQDRSPSPDQSFARPEQQGGEDIDKPVRPDWFLQLNTYGGKCAFQLETSQTKDGWYTVNIESAPRENPNDPSNKRYLWNKKTVLQMTKSELPILTAVLLGLLPSARFDNHGQNFKCLEVINQGKNFFFKTSGSGLIMHVAPVPTVDAFLYGSMALTQYARNFNGLSTESAMDVISRLANQLFDQGGYKPAEVRK
;
A
#
# COMPACT_ATOMS: atom_id res chain seq x y z
N ALA A 1 -9.97 -74.70 -19.28
CA ALA A 1 -9.99 -73.89 -18.07
C ALA A 1 -8.54 -73.81 -17.52
N HIS A 2 -7.86 -72.65 -17.80
CA HIS A 2 -6.52 -72.40 -17.26
C HIS A 2 -6.58 -71.02 -16.58
N GLN A 3 -6.58 -71.04 -15.24
CA GLN A 3 -6.40 -69.86 -14.42
C GLN A 3 -4.90 -69.55 -14.36
N ARG A 4 -4.55 -68.29 -14.69
CA ARG A 4 -3.23 -67.72 -14.38
C ARG A 4 -3.32 -66.86 -13.11
N PRO A 5 -2.38 -66.91 -12.18
CA PRO A 5 -2.36 -66.08 -10.98
C PRO A 5 -1.90 -64.67 -11.30
N MET A 6 -2.55 -63.67 -10.66
CA MET A 6 -2.14 -62.28 -10.66
C MET A 6 -0.89 -62.11 -9.79
N GLN A 7 0.12 -61.47 -10.35
CA GLN A 7 1.27 -60.97 -9.59
C GLN A 7 0.92 -59.65 -8.94
N ALA A 8 1.13 -59.57 -7.64
CA ALA A 8 1.01 -58.34 -6.83
C ALA A 8 2.16 -57.37 -7.19
N GLY A 9 1.81 -56.21 -7.69
CA GLY A 9 2.74 -55.12 -7.92
C GLY A 9 3.17 -54.47 -6.62
N HIS A 10 4.48 -54.46 -6.40
CA HIS A 10 5.15 -53.83 -5.27
C HIS A 10 5.05 -52.31 -5.42
N VAL A 11 4.25 -51.62 -4.57
CA VAL A 11 4.18 -50.16 -4.49
C VAL A 11 5.39 -49.71 -3.68
N GLN A 12 6.37 -49.11 -4.35
CA GLN A 12 7.46 -48.41 -3.67
C GLN A 12 6.94 -47.08 -3.15
N ASP A 13 6.87 -46.98 -1.83
CA ASP A 13 6.68 -45.79 -1.06
C ASP A 13 7.87 -44.83 -1.28
N ARG A 14 7.67 -43.74 -2.05
CA ARG A 14 8.65 -42.68 -2.19
C ARG A 14 8.25 -41.55 -1.28
N SER A 15 8.78 -41.54 -0.07
CA SER A 15 8.80 -40.36 0.80
C SER A 15 9.55 -39.23 0.09
N PRO A 16 9.02 -38.00 0.04
CA PRO A 16 9.77 -36.87 -0.46
C PRO A 16 10.81 -36.44 0.57
N SER A 17 12.06 -36.36 0.14
CA SER A 17 13.16 -35.78 0.92
C SER A 17 12.90 -34.31 1.24
N PRO A 18 13.10 -33.87 2.48
CA PRO A 18 13.10 -32.46 2.83
C PRO A 18 14.53 -31.94 2.56
N ASP A 19 14.75 -31.23 1.50
CA ASP A 19 15.76 -30.16 1.40
C ASP A 19 15.86 -29.62 -0.04
N GLN A 20 15.08 -28.58 -0.32
CA GLN A 20 15.45 -27.56 -1.28
C GLN A 20 15.26 -26.20 -0.61
N SER A 21 16.28 -25.83 0.15
CA SER A 21 16.50 -24.45 0.58
C SER A 21 16.60 -23.59 -0.68
N PHE A 22 15.60 -22.76 -0.92
CA PHE A 22 15.69 -21.66 -1.87
C PHE A 22 16.79 -20.72 -1.39
N ALA A 23 18.00 -20.90 -1.87
CA ALA A 23 19.08 -19.96 -1.67
C ALA A 23 18.66 -18.62 -2.29
N ARG A 24 18.47 -17.63 -1.41
CA ARG A 24 18.34 -16.22 -1.78
C ARG A 24 19.66 -15.83 -2.47
N PRO A 25 19.65 -15.19 -3.67
CA PRO A 25 20.91 -14.72 -4.24
C PRO A 25 21.55 -13.73 -3.29
N GLU A 26 22.76 -14.05 -2.85
CA GLU A 26 23.62 -13.14 -2.09
C GLU A 26 23.87 -11.88 -2.93
N GLN A 27 23.34 -10.77 -2.50
CA GLN A 27 23.72 -9.46 -3.02
C GLN A 27 25.14 -9.20 -2.52
N GLN A 28 26.09 -9.18 -3.47
CA GLN A 28 27.49 -8.81 -3.23
C GLN A 28 27.57 -7.44 -2.55
N GLY A 29 28.34 -7.39 -1.47
CA GLY A 29 28.55 -6.26 -0.62
C GLY A 29 29.13 -5.05 -1.36
N GLY A 30 28.33 -3.99 -1.47
CA GLY A 30 28.78 -2.63 -1.54
C GLY A 30 28.75 -2.07 -0.11
N GLU A 31 29.83 -1.45 0.31
CA GLU A 31 29.96 -0.84 1.63
C GLU A 31 28.76 0.03 1.96
N ASP A 32 28.04 -0.34 3.02
CA ASP A 32 26.87 0.39 3.54
C ASP A 32 27.37 1.66 4.25
N ILE A 33 27.63 2.69 3.45
CA ILE A 33 27.91 4.02 3.98
C ILE A 33 26.59 4.57 4.52
N ASP A 34 26.46 4.53 5.85
CA ASP A 34 25.54 5.32 6.70
C ASP A 34 24.07 5.41 6.20
N LYS A 35 23.40 4.27 6.10
CA LYS A 35 21.93 4.31 6.04
C LYS A 35 21.41 4.74 7.40
N PRO A 36 20.59 5.80 7.48
CA PRO A 36 20.02 6.22 8.76
C PRO A 36 19.29 5.05 9.40
N VAL A 37 19.59 4.80 10.69
CA VAL A 37 18.93 3.77 11.49
C VAL A 37 17.42 4.05 11.46
N ARG A 38 16.66 3.14 10.88
CA ARG A 38 15.19 3.26 10.81
C ARG A 38 14.62 2.89 12.17
N PRO A 39 13.62 3.64 12.69
CA PRO A 39 12.94 3.28 13.93
C PRO A 39 12.27 1.91 13.84
N ASP A 40 12.11 1.22 14.99
CA ASP A 40 11.45 -0.10 15.05
C ASP A 40 10.02 -0.12 14.50
N TRP A 41 9.36 1.04 14.51
CA TRP A 41 8.01 1.20 13.97
C TRP A 41 7.98 1.49 12.46
N PHE A 42 9.14 1.60 11.81
CA PHE A 42 9.19 1.88 10.37
C PHE A 42 8.71 0.67 9.57
N LEU A 43 7.71 0.90 8.73
CA LEU A 43 7.19 -0.06 7.77
C LEU A 43 6.98 0.62 6.43
N GLN A 44 7.24 -0.09 5.36
CA GLN A 44 7.09 0.37 3.99
C GLN A 44 6.44 -0.73 3.16
N LEU A 45 5.40 -0.40 2.42
CA LEU A 45 4.66 -1.29 1.53
C LEU A 45 4.62 -0.68 0.13
N ASN A 46 4.85 -1.50 -0.89
CA ASN A 46 4.91 -1.07 -2.29
C ASN A 46 3.87 -1.78 -3.14
N THR A 47 3.26 -1.03 -4.06
CA THR A 47 2.43 -1.57 -5.15
C THR A 47 2.98 -1.10 -6.48
N TYR A 48 3.28 -2.05 -7.35
CA TYR A 48 3.93 -1.81 -8.64
C TYR A 48 2.92 -1.87 -9.78
N GLY A 49 2.73 -0.74 -10.47
CA GLY A 49 1.85 -0.62 -11.62
C GLY A 49 2.59 -0.54 -12.96
N GLY A 50 1.84 -0.57 -14.06
CA GLY A 50 2.43 -0.54 -15.41
C GLY A 50 3.16 0.77 -15.76
N LYS A 51 2.69 1.91 -15.26
CA LYS A 51 3.25 3.24 -15.57
C LYS A 51 3.94 3.91 -14.38
N CYS A 52 3.55 3.59 -13.17
CA CYS A 52 4.13 4.11 -11.93
C CYS A 52 3.96 3.08 -10.81
N ALA A 53 4.72 3.27 -9.73
CA ALA A 53 4.54 2.55 -8.47
C ALA A 53 4.01 3.51 -7.42
N PHE A 54 3.26 2.97 -6.46
CA PHE A 54 2.88 3.62 -5.22
C PHE A 54 3.54 2.94 -4.03
N GLN A 55 3.84 3.73 -3.03
CA GLN A 55 4.41 3.29 -1.77
C GLN A 55 3.70 3.99 -0.64
N LEU A 56 3.34 3.24 0.39
CA LEU A 56 2.98 3.78 1.68
C LEU A 56 4.11 3.47 2.65
N GLU A 57 4.55 4.47 3.39
CA GLU A 57 5.50 4.29 4.48
C GLU A 57 5.03 4.98 5.75
N THR A 58 5.35 4.37 6.90
CA THR A 58 5.13 5.00 8.19
C THR A 58 6.01 6.22 8.34
N SER A 59 5.46 7.28 8.91
CA SER A 59 6.15 8.57 9.05
C SER A 59 5.78 9.24 10.37
N GLN A 60 6.51 10.30 10.71
CA GLN A 60 6.22 11.17 11.83
C GLN A 60 6.38 12.61 11.40
N THR A 61 5.45 13.48 11.81
CA THR A 61 5.55 14.90 11.53
C THR A 61 6.62 15.55 12.44
N LYS A 62 7.01 16.78 12.15
CA LYS A 62 8.02 17.50 12.93
C LYS A 62 7.64 17.69 14.41
N ASP A 63 6.35 17.74 14.69
CA ASP A 63 5.78 17.87 16.05
C ASP A 63 5.48 16.50 16.70
N GLY A 64 6.01 15.41 16.13
CA GLY A 64 5.97 14.08 16.73
C GLY A 64 4.70 13.27 16.45
N TRP A 65 3.78 13.75 15.60
CA TRP A 65 2.56 13.02 15.25
C TRP A 65 2.87 11.86 14.30
N TYR A 66 2.48 10.64 14.67
CA TYR A 66 2.59 9.46 13.81
C TYR A 66 1.61 9.55 12.66
N THR A 67 2.10 9.36 11.46
CA THR A 67 1.34 9.45 10.20
C THR A 67 1.91 8.53 9.15
N VAL A 68 1.48 8.69 7.91
CA VAL A 68 2.01 7.98 6.74
C VAL A 68 2.39 8.97 5.63
N ASN A 69 3.39 8.59 4.84
CA ASN A 69 3.66 9.19 3.55
C ASN A 69 3.07 8.31 2.45
N ILE A 70 2.41 8.95 1.49
CA ILE A 70 2.09 8.34 0.19
C ILE A 70 3.13 8.84 -0.79
N GLU A 71 3.82 7.91 -1.43
CA GLU A 71 4.81 8.19 -2.43
C GLU A 71 4.42 7.56 -3.77
N SER A 72 4.76 8.23 -4.85
CA SER A 72 4.57 7.68 -6.20
C SER A 72 5.78 7.96 -7.07
N ALA A 73 6.24 6.97 -7.83
CA ALA A 73 7.39 7.08 -8.71
C ALA A 73 7.04 6.61 -10.12
N PRO A 74 7.49 7.33 -11.18
CA PRO A 74 7.25 6.90 -12.55
C PRO A 74 8.09 5.66 -12.87
N ARG A 75 7.56 4.79 -13.73
CA ARG A 75 8.35 3.71 -14.32
C ARG A 75 9.40 4.29 -15.27
N GLU A 76 10.62 3.75 -15.27
CA GLU A 76 11.72 4.23 -16.09
C GLU A 76 11.40 4.09 -17.58
N ASN A 77 10.88 2.95 -18.00
CA ASN A 77 10.40 2.71 -19.36
C ASN A 77 9.03 2.03 -19.33
N PRO A 78 7.93 2.79 -19.40
CA PRO A 78 6.58 2.22 -19.32
C PRO A 78 6.20 1.44 -20.60
N ASN A 79 6.91 1.61 -21.70
CA ASN A 79 6.66 0.91 -22.97
C ASN A 79 7.38 -0.44 -23.06
N ASP A 80 8.32 -0.72 -22.15
CA ASP A 80 9.02 -2.00 -22.08
C ASP A 80 8.47 -2.84 -20.89
N PRO A 81 7.68 -3.88 -21.15
CA PRO A 81 7.13 -4.72 -20.08
C PRO A 81 8.20 -5.43 -19.25
N SER A 82 9.40 -5.66 -19.80
CA SER A 82 10.52 -6.30 -19.10
C SER A 82 11.22 -5.36 -18.11
N ASN A 83 11.20 -4.05 -18.36
CA ASN A 83 11.78 -3.06 -17.47
C ASN A 83 10.89 -2.87 -16.22
N LYS A 84 11.31 -3.40 -15.07
CA LYS A 84 10.59 -3.28 -13.79
C LYS A 84 11.19 -2.21 -12.86
N ARG A 85 11.96 -1.26 -13.43
CA ARG A 85 12.61 -0.18 -12.66
C ARG A 85 11.69 1.02 -12.52
N TYR A 86 11.70 1.64 -11.34
CA TYR A 86 10.96 2.86 -11.03
C TYR A 86 11.94 3.94 -10.55
N LEU A 87 11.72 5.17 -11.00
CA LEU A 87 12.59 6.30 -10.73
C LEU A 87 12.25 6.95 -9.39
N TRP A 88 12.59 6.30 -8.28
CA TRP A 88 12.33 6.77 -6.92
C TRP A 88 13.02 8.11 -6.60
N ASN A 89 14.07 8.49 -7.32
CA ASN A 89 14.70 9.81 -7.25
C ASN A 89 13.82 10.94 -7.85
N LYS A 90 12.76 10.58 -8.59
CA LYS A 90 11.75 11.50 -9.16
C LYS A 90 10.38 11.31 -8.51
N LYS A 91 10.33 10.75 -7.31
CA LYS A 91 9.07 10.46 -6.61
C LYS A 91 8.33 11.73 -6.19
N THR A 92 7.02 11.66 -6.18
CA THR A 92 6.14 12.62 -5.52
C THR A 92 5.82 12.08 -4.13
N VAL A 93 5.96 12.90 -3.10
CA VAL A 93 5.71 12.53 -1.69
C VAL A 93 4.62 13.44 -1.13
N LEU A 94 3.61 12.84 -0.49
CA LEU A 94 2.59 13.52 0.29
C LEU A 94 2.57 12.92 1.70
N GLN A 95 2.86 13.73 2.71
CA GLN A 95 2.68 13.35 4.11
C GLN A 95 1.26 13.68 4.53
N MET A 96 0.53 12.71 5.09
CA MET A 96 -0.82 12.96 5.58
C MET A 96 -0.81 13.81 6.85
N THR A 97 -1.69 14.78 6.89
CA THR A 97 -1.91 15.62 8.08
C THR A 97 -2.69 14.88 9.16
N LYS A 98 -2.79 15.47 10.35
CA LYS A 98 -3.57 14.90 11.48
C LYS A 98 -5.04 14.67 11.14
N SER A 99 -5.64 15.54 10.34
CA SER A 99 -7.04 15.44 9.91
C SER A 99 -7.23 14.51 8.71
N GLU A 100 -6.23 14.35 7.86
CA GLU A 100 -6.32 13.52 6.65
C GLU A 100 -6.09 12.04 6.93
N LEU A 101 -5.22 11.72 7.89
CA LEU A 101 -4.88 10.34 8.22
C LEU A 101 -6.10 9.46 8.53
N PRO A 102 -7.05 9.87 9.40
CA PRO A 102 -8.24 9.05 9.67
C PRO A 102 -9.17 8.91 8.46
N ILE A 103 -9.25 9.94 7.59
CA ILE A 103 -10.05 9.89 6.36
C ILE A 103 -9.42 8.95 5.34
N LEU A 104 -8.11 9.04 5.13
CA LEU A 104 -7.37 8.11 4.27
C LEU A 104 -7.54 6.67 4.76
N THR A 105 -7.41 6.45 6.07
CA THR A 105 -7.62 5.14 6.69
C THR A 105 -9.01 4.60 6.40
N ALA A 106 -10.05 5.45 6.53
CA ALA A 106 -11.44 5.06 6.26
C ALA A 106 -11.65 4.64 4.80
N VAL A 107 -11.06 5.35 3.84
CA VAL A 107 -11.15 4.97 2.41
C VAL A 107 -10.42 3.66 2.15
N LEU A 108 -9.19 3.51 2.65
CA LEU A 108 -8.37 2.32 2.43
C LEU A 108 -8.97 1.05 3.04
N LEU A 109 -9.72 1.20 4.13
CA LEU A 109 -10.46 0.10 4.78
C LEU A 109 -11.89 -0.06 4.23
N GLY A 110 -12.24 0.65 3.15
CA GLY A 110 -13.53 0.50 2.47
C GLY A 110 -14.74 1.13 3.20
N LEU A 111 -14.51 1.93 4.24
CA LEU A 111 -15.55 2.63 5.00
C LEU A 111 -16.06 3.90 4.28
N LEU A 112 -15.24 4.50 3.44
CA LEU A 112 -15.61 5.62 2.57
C LEU A 112 -15.33 5.25 1.10
N PRO A 113 -16.14 5.74 0.15
CA PRO A 113 -15.96 5.43 -1.26
C PRO A 113 -14.76 6.13 -1.90
N SER A 114 -14.39 7.30 -1.41
CA SER A 114 -13.27 8.07 -1.95
C SER A 114 -12.80 9.14 -0.98
N ALA A 115 -11.59 9.63 -1.21
CA ALA A 115 -11.10 10.88 -0.63
C ALA A 115 -10.16 11.59 -1.59
N ARG A 116 -10.09 12.92 -1.46
CA ARG A 116 -9.14 13.77 -2.15
C ARG A 116 -8.52 14.73 -1.14
N PHE A 117 -7.20 14.83 -1.20
CA PHE A 117 -6.38 15.68 -0.34
C PHE A 117 -5.59 16.62 -1.24
N ASP A 118 -5.79 17.91 -1.07
CA ASP A 118 -5.22 18.94 -1.94
C ASP A 118 -4.24 19.83 -1.17
N ASN A 119 -3.48 20.63 -1.92
CA ASN A 119 -2.63 21.71 -1.40
C ASN A 119 -1.44 21.27 -0.55
N HIS A 120 -0.87 20.08 -0.79
CA HIS A 120 0.34 19.64 -0.10
C HIS A 120 1.60 20.31 -0.65
N GLY A 121 2.21 21.16 0.20
CA GLY A 121 3.49 21.80 -0.08
C GLY A 121 3.47 22.80 -1.24
N GLN A 122 4.64 23.25 -1.65
CA GLN A 122 4.79 24.34 -2.63
C GLN A 122 4.23 24.04 -4.02
N ASN A 123 4.17 22.75 -4.39
CA ASN A 123 3.68 22.31 -5.70
C ASN A 123 2.18 22.02 -5.70
N PHE A 124 1.44 22.40 -4.65
CA PHE A 124 0.02 22.10 -4.53
C PHE A 124 -0.30 20.64 -4.84
N LYS A 125 0.51 19.72 -4.26
CA LYS A 125 0.32 18.30 -4.51
C LYS A 125 -1.03 17.83 -4.06
N CYS A 126 -1.61 16.91 -4.80
CA CYS A 126 -2.91 16.32 -4.55
C CYS A 126 -2.78 14.80 -4.56
N LEU A 127 -3.47 14.14 -3.64
CA LEU A 127 -3.73 12.70 -3.63
C LEU A 127 -5.24 12.49 -3.78
N GLU A 128 -5.62 11.63 -4.72
CA GLU A 128 -6.99 11.15 -4.88
C GLU A 128 -6.99 9.62 -4.76
N VAL A 129 -7.88 9.09 -3.92
CA VAL A 129 -8.08 7.65 -3.71
C VAL A 129 -9.56 7.34 -3.88
N ILE A 130 -9.88 6.38 -4.76
CA ILE A 130 -11.26 5.95 -5.02
C ILE A 130 -11.33 4.44 -4.90
N ASN A 131 -12.22 3.95 -4.05
CA ASN A 131 -12.55 2.53 -3.98
C ASN A 131 -13.47 2.17 -5.16
N GLN A 132 -12.99 1.32 -6.08
CA GLN A 132 -13.71 0.84 -7.25
C GLN A 132 -14.19 -0.62 -7.08
N GLY A 133 -14.15 -1.15 -5.87
CA GLY A 133 -14.53 -2.51 -5.53
C GLY A 133 -13.39 -3.51 -5.77
N LYS A 134 -13.05 -3.82 -7.02
CA LYS A 134 -11.98 -4.77 -7.35
C LYS A 134 -10.57 -4.22 -7.11
N ASN A 135 -10.41 -2.91 -7.24
CA ASN A 135 -9.17 -2.17 -7.04
C ASN A 135 -9.49 -0.82 -6.42
N PHE A 136 -8.47 -0.19 -5.89
CA PHE A 136 -8.49 1.23 -5.55
C PHE A 136 -7.78 2.01 -6.64
N PHE A 137 -8.36 3.10 -7.09
CA PHE A 137 -7.73 4.05 -7.99
C PHE A 137 -6.92 5.04 -7.16
N PHE A 138 -5.60 5.09 -7.39
CA PHE A 138 -4.72 6.06 -6.77
C PHE A 138 -4.22 7.04 -7.83
N LYS A 139 -4.24 8.32 -7.48
CA LYS A 139 -3.72 9.38 -8.33
C LYS A 139 -2.99 10.42 -7.49
N THR A 140 -1.76 10.72 -7.88
CA THR A 140 -1.03 11.88 -7.39
C THR A 140 -0.79 12.86 -8.51
N SER A 141 -0.90 14.17 -8.20
CA SER A 141 -0.67 15.26 -9.12
C SER A 141 -0.13 16.47 -8.38
N GLY A 142 0.27 17.52 -9.10
CA GLY A 142 0.74 18.78 -8.55
C GLY A 142 1.20 19.72 -9.65
N SER A 143 1.34 21.00 -9.31
CA SER A 143 1.83 22.00 -10.26
C SER A 143 3.27 21.70 -10.67
N GLY A 144 3.50 21.56 -11.99
CA GLY A 144 4.83 21.22 -12.54
C GLY A 144 5.30 19.79 -12.28
N LEU A 145 4.43 18.91 -11.72
CA LEU A 145 4.75 17.51 -11.45
C LEU A 145 4.10 16.57 -12.48
N ILE A 146 4.75 15.44 -12.71
CA ILE A 146 4.16 14.36 -13.51
C ILE A 146 3.01 13.75 -12.69
N MET A 147 1.84 13.63 -13.31
CA MET A 147 0.71 12.93 -12.72
C MET A 147 0.96 11.42 -12.75
N HIS A 148 0.85 10.77 -11.60
CA HIS A 148 0.93 9.32 -11.48
C HIS A 148 -0.44 8.75 -11.18
N VAL A 149 -0.81 7.71 -11.92
CA VAL A 149 -2.10 7.01 -11.79
C VAL A 149 -1.85 5.52 -11.87
N ALA A 150 -2.34 4.77 -10.89
CA ALA A 150 -2.34 3.31 -10.94
C ALA A 150 -3.53 2.71 -10.19
N PRO A 151 -4.03 1.55 -10.64
CA PRO A 151 -4.86 0.71 -9.81
C PRO A 151 -3.99 0.07 -8.72
N VAL A 152 -4.45 0.15 -7.48
CA VAL A 152 -3.89 -0.55 -6.32
C VAL A 152 -4.81 -1.71 -6.00
N PRO A 153 -4.34 -2.97 -5.97
CA PRO A 153 -5.16 -4.12 -5.63
C PRO A 153 -5.83 -3.94 -4.26
N THR A 154 -7.03 -4.47 -4.11
CA THR A 154 -7.78 -4.36 -2.85
C THR A 154 -7.00 -4.87 -1.65
N VAL A 155 -6.26 -5.98 -1.79
CA VAL A 155 -5.42 -6.52 -0.72
C VAL A 155 -4.35 -5.51 -0.29
N ASP A 156 -3.65 -4.88 -1.24
CA ASP A 156 -2.62 -3.89 -0.96
C ASP A 156 -3.21 -2.64 -0.29
N ALA A 157 -4.39 -2.20 -0.75
CA ALA A 157 -5.09 -1.06 -0.15
C ALA A 157 -5.48 -1.33 1.31
N PHE A 158 -5.94 -2.54 1.63
CA PHE A 158 -6.23 -2.94 3.01
C PHE A 158 -4.97 -3.05 3.87
N LEU A 159 -3.84 -3.52 3.33
CA LEU A 159 -2.56 -3.50 4.03
C LEU A 159 -2.11 -2.06 4.32
N TYR A 160 -2.27 -1.15 3.37
CA TYR A 160 -2.05 0.28 3.56
C TYR A 160 -2.97 0.85 4.65
N GLY A 161 -4.26 0.48 4.63
CA GLY A 161 -5.24 0.88 5.64
C GLY A 161 -4.88 0.40 7.04
N SER A 162 -4.42 -0.84 7.17
CA SER A 162 -3.96 -1.42 8.44
C SER A 162 -2.74 -0.67 9.00
N MET A 163 -1.78 -0.31 8.12
CA MET A 163 -0.63 0.51 8.50
C MET A 163 -1.08 1.90 8.97
N ALA A 164 -1.97 2.56 8.22
CA ALA A 164 -2.47 3.90 8.56
C ALA A 164 -3.26 3.89 9.88
N LEU A 165 -4.09 2.85 10.12
CA LEU A 165 -4.82 2.63 11.37
C LEU A 165 -3.87 2.50 12.57
N THR A 166 -2.80 1.72 12.42
CA THR A 166 -1.79 1.54 13.46
C THR A 166 -1.09 2.87 13.79
N GLN A 167 -0.76 3.67 12.78
CA GLN A 167 -0.15 4.98 13.01
C GLN A 167 -1.14 5.95 13.67
N TYR A 168 -2.42 5.91 13.28
CA TYR A 168 -3.45 6.71 13.94
C TYR A 168 -3.57 6.36 15.42
N ALA A 169 -3.70 5.07 15.75
CA ALA A 169 -3.84 4.60 17.15
C ALA A 169 -2.64 4.99 18.03
N ARG A 170 -1.42 4.99 17.49
CA ARG A 170 -0.19 5.35 18.23
C ARG A 170 -0.18 6.77 18.78
N ASN A 171 -0.98 7.67 18.21
CA ASN A 171 -1.04 9.06 18.68
C ASN A 171 -1.83 9.23 19.98
N PHE A 172 -2.53 8.21 20.44
CA PHE A 172 -3.40 8.28 21.60
C PHE A 172 -2.99 7.22 22.63
N ASN A 173 -2.53 7.67 23.78
CA ASN A 173 -2.09 6.78 24.83
C ASN A 173 -3.24 5.84 25.26
N GLY A 174 -3.00 4.52 25.19
CA GLY A 174 -3.98 3.49 25.56
C GLY A 174 -5.09 3.23 24.54
N LEU A 175 -5.10 3.88 23.38
CA LEU A 175 -6.05 3.56 22.32
C LEU A 175 -5.61 2.28 21.59
N SER A 176 -6.40 1.21 21.71
CA SER A 176 -6.18 0.00 20.92
C SER A 176 -6.53 0.23 19.43
N THR A 177 -5.99 -0.58 18.54
CA THR A 177 -6.36 -0.54 17.12
C THR A 177 -7.83 -0.88 16.89
N GLU A 178 -8.43 -1.74 17.73
CA GLU A 178 -9.85 -2.04 17.71
C GLU A 178 -10.68 -0.80 18.03
N SER A 179 -10.37 -0.11 19.13
CA SER A 179 -11.08 1.14 19.49
C SER A 179 -10.84 2.26 18.46
N ALA A 180 -9.63 2.32 17.87
CA ALA A 180 -9.35 3.26 16.79
C ALA A 180 -10.20 2.97 15.55
N MET A 181 -10.43 1.70 15.23
CA MET A 181 -11.30 1.29 14.13
C MET A 181 -12.75 1.73 14.36
N ASP A 182 -13.27 1.60 15.60
CA ASP A 182 -14.61 2.09 15.95
C ASP A 182 -14.75 3.59 15.78
N VAL A 183 -13.75 4.35 16.22
CA VAL A 183 -13.73 5.82 16.05
C VAL A 183 -13.74 6.19 14.57
N ILE A 184 -12.87 5.56 13.76
CA ILE A 184 -12.79 5.82 12.33
C ILE A 184 -14.09 5.43 11.61
N SER A 185 -14.72 4.31 12.01
CA SER A 185 -16.01 3.87 11.44
C SER A 185 -17.12 4.89 11.72
N ARG A 186 -17.20 5.43 12.93
CA ARG A 186 -18.16 6.49 13.29
C ARG A 186 -17.89 7.78 12.50
N LEU A 187 -16.63 8.18 12.39
CA LEU A 187 -16.22 9.33 11.57
C LEU A 187 -16.65 9.16 10.12
N ALA A 188 -16.36 7.98 9.54
CA ALA A 188 -16.70 7.67 8.15
C ALA A 188 -18.21 7.75 7.90
N ASN A 189 -19.03 7.17 8.78
CA ASN A 189 -20.49 7.23 8.67
C ASN A 189 -20.98 8.69 8.71
N GLN A 190 -20.51 9.48 9.65
CA GLN A 190 -20.92 10.88 9.77
C GLN A 190 -20.50 11.70 8.54
N LEU A 191 -19.30 11.50 8.01
CA LEU A 191 -18.82 12.20 6.81
C LEU A 191 -19.60 11.77 5.56
N PHE A 192 -19.96 10.49 5.45
CA PHE A 192 -20.76 9.99 4.34
C PHE A 192 -22.20 10.53 4.38
N ASP A 193 -22.82 10.57 5.54
CA ASP A 193 -24.18 11.11 5.73
C ASP A 193 -24.26 12.61 5.41
N GLN A 194 -23.17 13.35 5.64
CA GLN A 194 -23.04 14.75 5.24
C GLN A 194 -22.89 14.94 3.72
N GLY A 195 -22.86 13.86 2.95
CA GLY A 195 -22.73 13.90 1.47
C GLY A 195 -21.30 14.12 0.98
N GLY A 196 -20.30 14.10 1.87
CA GLY A 196 -18.89 14.19 1.52
C GLY A 196 -18.31 12.89 0.96
N TYR A 197 -17.13 12.99 0.35
CA TYR A 197 -16.30 11.85 -0.03
C TYR A 197 -16.92 10.90 -1.07
N LYS A 198 -17.89 11.36 -1.83
CA LYS A 198 -18.40 10.65 -3.00
C LYS A 198 -17.48 10.91 -4.19
N PRO A 199 -17.20 9.89 -5.04
CA PRO A 199 -16.50 10.12 -6.29
C PRO A 199 -17.22 11.19 -7.11
N ALA A 200 -16.45 12.06 -7.79
CA ALA A 200 -17.06 12.96 -8.76
C ALA A 200 -17.80 12.13 -9.82
N GLU A 201 -19.05 12.49 -10.11
CA GLU A 201 -19.80 11.83 -11.18
C GLU A 201 -19.01 11.93 -12.48
N VAL A 202 -18.74 10.78 -13.10
CA VAL A 202 -18.14 10.76 -14.43
C VAL A 202 -19.18 11.35 -15.38
N ARG A 203 -18.97 12.59 -15.80
CA ARG A 203 -19.77 13.20 -16.87
C ARG A 203 -19.57 12.33 -18.12
N LYS A 204 -20.63 11.62 -18.49
CA LYS A 204 -20.72 10.82 -19.72
C LYS A 204 -20.66 11.72 -20.94
#